data_5a7fbf58aaab131ee9058aed508b9297
#
_entry.id   5a7fbf58aaab131ee9058aed508b9297
#
_cell.length_a   1.000
_cell.length_b   1.000
_cell.length_c   1.000
_cell.angle_alpha   90.00
_cell.angle_beta   90.00
_cell.angle_gamma   90.00
#
_symmetry.space_group_name_H-M   'P 1'
#
loop_
_entity.id
_entity.type
_entity.pdbx_description
1 polymer ?
#
loop_
_entity_poly.entity_id
_entity_poly.type
_entity_poly.pdbx_seq_one_letter_code
_entity_poly.pdbx_strand_id
1 'polypeptide(L)'
;MRKLLLAILIFIGFSQIIEAQRQSFFIAPQTTDPNISTNLNNHYISINRSVTAKNQLFVFFPGTGGVAFNYLEINNTAADLGFHAINLTYPNDEAVNILCGAPNANLDCYANVRLETKDGTDRTTLVNVSRPNSIENRLIKLLIHLRNQFPNDNWGQFLINDSTLNWSKIIVSGHSQGGGHAGIIGRYHAVVRVVMFAAMDFNGLANAPANWIGVPSSTPNATSSDKFWGFSHTRDEMINFMTLSTRVWTAYGMSNYGAIVNVDVTLPPYNSTHSLTSNAECDNFHGCVVADARLVRQNGVPVYKPVWEYLLSNTAAPLSINLLGFLRGEQTVNRPQVGVSTKYFRVFIEGSNFDANSKAVINGIETETEFINSNTLRAKLPAGKIGAVGRSTLQVRGLNGAVSNVLMF
;
A
#
# COMPACT_ATOMS: atom_id res chain seq x y z
N MET A 1 47.54 61.80 1.43
CA MET A 1 47.07 60.63 2.17
C MET A 1 45.66 60.30 1.63
N ARG A 2 45.52 59.33 0.69
CA ARG A 2 44.26 58.88 0.14
C ARG A 2 43.74 57.69 0.99
N LYS A 3 42.58 57.87 1.63
CA LYS A 3 41.94 56.83 2.38
C LYS A 3 41.13 55.89 1.37
N LEU A 4 41.54 54.63 1.30
CA LEU A 4 40.88 53.60 0.55
C LEU A 4 39.72 53.07 1.42
N LEU A 5 38.49 53.30 1.00
CA LEU A 5 37.32 52.67 1.61
C LEU A 5 37.12 51.28 0.96
N LEU A 6 37.26 50.23 1.76
CA LEU A 6 36.98 48.85 1.37
C LEU A 6 35.50 48.59 1.64
N ALA A 7 34.68 48.46 0.59
CA ALA A 7 33.28 48.05 0.70
C ALA A 7 33.22 46.53 0.74
N ILE A 8 32.83 45.96 1.88
CA ILE A 8 32.56 44.54 2.04
C ILE A 8 31.12 44.30 1.57
N LEU A 9 30.94 43.66 0.41
CA LEU A 9 29.66 43.14 -0.05
C LEU A 9 29.38 41.82 0.70
N ILE A 10 28.44 41.86 1.64
CA ILE A 10 27.90 40.66 2.28
C ILE A 10 26.86 40.05 1.32
N PHE A 11 27.22 38.95 0.68
CA PHE A 11 26.26 38.13 -0.06
C PHE A 11 25.44 37.32 0.97
N ILE A 12 24.25 37.81 1.29
CA ILE A 12 23.25 37.00 2.01
C ILE A 12 22.62 36.04 0.98
N GLY A 13 23.15 34.83 0.93
CA GLY A 13 22.53 33.75 0.20
C GLY A 13 21.19 33.40 0.85
N PHE A 14 20.09 33.81 0.26
CA PHE A 14 18.79 33.27 0.57
C PHE A 14 18.76 31.80 0.07
N SER A 15 19.02 30.85 0.95
CA SER A 15 18.61 29.49 0.72
C SER A 15 17.06 29.47 0.73
N GLN A 16 16.47 29.46 -0.46
CA GLN A 16 15.07 29.12 -0.57
C GLN A 16 14.90 27.68 -0.07
N ILE A 17 14.28 27.52 1.08
CA ILE A 17 13.71 26.25 1.50
C ILE A 17 12.62 25.96 0.46
N ILE A 18 12.92 25.09 -0.50
CA ILE A 18 11.90 24.56 -1.40
C ILE A 18 11.06 23.64 -0.51
N GLU A 19 10.00 24.17 0.06
CA GLU A 19 8.96 23.31 0.63
C GLU A 19 8.50 22.33 -0.45
N ALA A 20 8.45 21.05 -0.07
CA ALA A 20 7.95 19.99 -0.95
C ALA A 20 6.57 20.40 -1.49
N GLN A 21 6.52 20.81 -2.76
CA GLN A 21 5.33 21.39 -3.34
C GLN A 21 4.36 20.30 -3.79
N ARG A 22 3.72 19.64 -2.79
CA ARG A 22 2.48 18.92 -3.08
C ARG A 22 1.43 19.94 -3.48
N GLN A 23 0.81 19.72 -4.64
CA GLN A 23 -0.38 20.44 -5.07
C GLN A 23 -1.60 19.56 -4.87
N SER A 24 -2.64 20.13 -4.29
CA SER A 24 -3.91 19.45 -4.07
C SER A 24 -5.06 20.37 -4.45
N PHE A 25 -6.08 19.82 -5.09
CA PHE A 25 -7.21 20.58 -5.57
C PHE A 25 -8.47 19.73 -5.68
N PHE A 26 -9.61 20.39 -5.75
CA PHE A 26 -10.91 19.77 -5.88
C PHE A 26 -11.48 20.01 -7.28
N ILE A 27 -12.10 18.98 -7.87
CA ILE A 27 -12.75 19.05 -9.18
C ILE A 27 -14.16 18.51 -9.05
N ALA A 28 -15.16 19.32 -9.43
CA ALA A 28 -16.54 18.88 -9.48
C ALA A 28 -16.72 17.82 -10.58
N PRO A 29 -17.44 16.72 -10.33
CA PRO A 29 -17.67 15.67 -11.32
C PRO A 29 -18.24 16.20 -12.64
N GLN A 30 -19.19 17.13 -12.57
CA GLN A 30 -19.85 17.73 -13.74
C GLN A 30 -18.93 18.59 -14.61
N THR A 31 -17.82 19.08 -14.06
CA THR A 31 -16.76 19.76 -14.84
C THR A 31 -16.05 18.78 -15.77
N THR A 32 -16.02 17.50 -15.43
CA THR A 32 -15.35 16.46 -16.22
C THR A 32 -16.29 15.78 -17.21
N ASP A 33 -17.56 15.61 -16.83
CA ASP A 33 -18.64 15.10 -17.68
C ASP A 33 -19.99 15.68 -17.21
N PRO A 34 -20.67 16.52 -18.02
CA PRO A 34 -21.96 17.12 -17.64
C PRO A 34 -23.10 16.10 -17.49
N ASN A 35 -22.92 14.85 -17.96
CA ASN A 35 -23.90 13.78 -17.79
C ASN A 35 -23.84 13.13 -16.41
N ILE A 36 -22.84 13.45 -15.58
CA ILE A 36 -22.79 13.01 -14.19
C ILE A 36 -23.86 13.77 -13.41
N SER A 37 -24.84 13.07 -12.84
CA SER A 37 -26.04 13.67 -12.25
C SER A 37 -26.25 13.31 -10.78
N THR A 38 -25.47 12.40 -10.20
CA THR A 38 -25.58 11.97 -8.79
C THR A 38 -24.26 12.18 -8.06
N ASN A 39 -24.24 12.18 -6.72
CA ASN A 39 -23.04 12.28 -5.88
C ASN A 39 -22.06 13.35 -6.41
N LEU A 40 -22.51 14.60 -6.38
CA LEU A 40 -21.86 15.73 -7.03
C LEU A 40 -20.77 16.41 -6.18
N ASN A 41 -20.48 15.88 -5.00
CA ASN A 41 -19.33 16.34 -4.22
C ASN A 41 -18.02 16.19 -5.01
N ASN A 42 -17.12 17.14 -4.82
CA ASN A 42 -15.87 17.19 -5.56
C ASN A 42 -15.01 15.93 -5.36
N HIS A 43 -14.33 15.53 -6.43
CA HIS A 43 -13.15 14.68 -6.34
C HIS A 43 -12.02 15.45 -5.68
N TYR A 44 -11.09 14.75 -5.00
CA TYR A 44 -9.86 15.35 -4.48
C TYR A 44 -8.65 14.76 -5.17
N ILE A 45 -7.79 15.60 -5.67
CA ILE A 45 -6.60 15.24 -6.43
C ILE A 45 -5.36 15.76 -5.70
N SER A 46 -4.31 14.95 -5.64
CA SER A 46 -3.02 15.34 -5.08
C SER A 46 -1.88 14.84 -5.96
N ILE A 47 -0.86 15.67 -6.14
CA ILE A 47 0.39 15.32 -6.81
C ILE A 47 1.54 16.08 -6.14
N ASN A 48 2.67 15.41 -5.93
CA ASN A 48 3.88 16.03 -5.40
C ASN A 48 4.98 15.97 -6.47
N ARG A 49 5.25 17.12 -7.12
CA ARG A 49 6.24 17.23 -8.18
C ARG A 49 7.68 17.32 -7.67
N SER A 50 7.89 17.45 -6.35
CA SER A 50 9.23 17.52 -5.74
C SER A 50 9.83 16.13 -5.45
N VAL A 51 9.04 15.07 -5.58
CA VAL A 51 9.49 13.68 -5.38
C VAL A 51 9.49 12.91 -6.70
N THR A 52 10.29 11.86 -6.77
CA THR A 52 10.35 11.01 -7.98
C THR A 52 9.01 10.34 -8.23
N ALA A 53 8.44 10.59 -9.41
CA ALA A 53 7.16 10.02 -9.81
C ALA A 53 7.24 8.49 -9.97
N LYS A 54 6.30 7.78 -9.35
CA LYS A 54 6.19 6.31 -9.47
C LYS A 54 5.51 5.87 -10.78
N ASN A 55 4.94 6.80 -11.53
CA ASN A 55 4.15 6.51 -12.74
C ASN A 55 3.02 5.52 -12.50
N GLN A 56 2.44 5.57 -11.33
CA GLN A 56 1.28 4.80 -10.88
C GLN A 56 0.24 5.75 -10.29
N LEU A 57 -1.02 5.39 -10.48
CA LEU A 57 -2.17 6.11 -9.94
C LEU A 57 -2.66 5.40 -8.68
N PHE A 58 -2.81 6.15 -7.61
CA PHE A 58 -3.55 5.74 -6.42
C PHE A 58 -4.98 6.27 -6.50
N VAL A 59 -5.96 5.38 -6.48
CA VAL A 59 -7.39 5.74 -6.43
C VAL A 59 -7.98 5.25 -5.13
N PHE A 60 -8.57 6.17 -4.37
CA PHE A 60 -9.25 5.87 -3.12
C PHE A 60 -10.76 6.06 -3.25
N PHE A 61 -11.53 5.10 -2.74
CA PHE A 61 -12.97 5.11 -2.70
C PHE A 61 -13.47 5.35 -1.26
N PRO A 62 -14.22 6.44 -0.99
CA PRO A 62 -14.87 6.68 0.30
C PRO A 62 -15.83 5.55 0.73
N GLY A 63 -16.07 5.43 2.03
CA GLY A 63 -17.11 4.56 2.59
C GLY A 63 -18.52 5.07 2.32
N THR A 64 -19.54 4.35 2.78
CA THR A 64 -20.95 4.71 2.62
C THR A 64 -21.21 6.15 3.11
N GLY A 65 -21.86 6.96 2.28
CA GLY A 65 -22.17 8.37 2.55
C GLY A 65 -20.94 9.28 2.69
N GLY A 66 -19.73 8.72 2.59
CA GLY A 66 -18.50 9.48 2.66
C GLY A 66 -18.19 10.21 1.35
N VAL A 67 -17.46 11.30 1.45
CA VAL A 67 -17.00 12.09 0.30
C VAL A 67 -15.49 12.17 0.27
N ALA A 68 -14.91 12.57 -0.85
CA ALA A 68 -13.46 12.66 -1.01
C ALA A 68 -12.77 13.51 0.08
N PHE A 69 -13.44 14.55 0.57
CA PHE A 69 -12.97 15.41 1.66
C PHE A 69 -12.71 14.67 2.99
N ASN A 70 -13.34 13.53 3.22
CA ASN A 70 -13.17 12.78 4.46
C ASN A 70 -11.87 11.95 4.52
N TYR A 71 -11.03 11.95 3.47
CA TYR A 71 -9.85 11.07 3.33
C TYR A 71 -8.67 11.78 2.67
N LEU A 72 -8.41 13.02 3.05
CA LEU A 72 -7.34 13.83 2.44
C LEU A 72 -5.96 13.30 2.83
N GLU A 73 -5.78 12.84 4.07
CA GLU A 73 -4.49 12.42 4.62
C GLU A 73 -3.90 11.20 3.91
N ILE A 74 -4.70 10.18 3.63
CA ILE A 74 -4.23 9.00 2.88
C ILE A 74 -3.87 9.36 1.44
N ASN A 75 -4.66 10.24 0.80
CA ASN A 75 -4.39 10.71 -0.55
C ASN A 75 -3.10 11.54 -0.62
N ASN A 76 -2.92 12.44 0.35
CA ASN A 76 -1.72 13.25 0.49
C ASN A 76 -0.48 12.38 0.76
N THR A 77 -0.62 11.35 1.61
CA THR A 77 0.45 10.38 1.84
C THR A 77 0.85 9.66 0.54
N ALA A 78 -0.12 9.25 -0.27
CA ALA A 78 0.17 8.65 -1.57
C ALA A 78 0.92 9.61 -2.50
N ALA A 79 0.51 10.89 -2.57
CA ALA A 79 1.19 11.90 -3.36
C ALA A 79 2.63 12.14 -2.88
N ASP A 80 2.86 12.19 -1.57
CA ASP A 80 4.19 12.38 -0.98
C ASP A 80 5.12 11.16 -1.23
N LEU A 81 4.55 9.99 -1.49
CA LEU A 81 5.27 8.80 -1.93
C LEU A 81 5.56 8.79 -3.45
N GLY A 82 5.10 9.78 -4.21
CA GLY A 82 5.32 9.92 -5.66
C GLY A 82 4.23 9.32 -6.53
N PHE A 83 3.09 8.96 -5.98
CA PHE A 83 1.92 8.56 -6.78
C PHE A 83 1.16 9.78 -7.30
N HIS A 84 0.50 9.64 -8.43
CA HIS A 84 -0.65 10.46 -8.75
C HIS A 84 -1.80 9.96 -7.88
N ALA A 85 -2.50 10.83 -7.17
CA ALA A 85 -3.46 10.42 -6.17
C ALA A 85 -4.83 11.07 -6.38
N ILE A 86 -5.89 10.25 -6.35
CA ILE A 86 -7.29 10.66 -6.54
C ILE A 86 -8.15 10.02 -5.45
N ASN A 87 -8.88 10.83 -4.68
CA ASN A 87 -10.06 10.37 -3.95
C ASN A 87 -11.28 10.58 -4.85
N LEU A 88 -11.87 9.50 -5.29
CA LEU A 88 -12.96 9.54 -6.26
C LEU A 88 -14.32 9.55 -5.57
N THR A 89 -15.11 10.61 -5.74
CA THR A 89 -16.52 10.62 -5.37
C THR A 89 -17.31 9.77 -6.38
N TYR A 90 -18.17 8.89 -5.87
CA TYR A 90 -18.96 7.94 -6.64
C TYR A 90 -20.30 7.67 -5.94
N PRO A 91 -21.28 6.99 -6.56
CA PRO A 91 -22.53 6.62 -5.90
C PRO A 91 -22.27 5.64 -4.75
N ASN A 92 -22.45 6.11 -3.51
CA ASN A 92 -22.19 5.35 -2.28
C ASN A 92 -23.19 5.67 -1.15
N ASP A 93 -24.38 6.17 -1.51
CA ASP A 93 -25.39 6.61 -0.51
C ASP A 93 -25.98 5.41 0.25
N GLU A 94 -26.16 4.29 -0.45
CA GLU A 94 -26.72 3.06 0.12
C GLU A 94 -25.61 2.09 0.52
N ALA A 95 -25.67 1.60 1.75
CA ALA A 95 -24.71 0.62 2.23
C ALA A 95 -24.99 -0.78 1.62
N VAL A 96 -24.01 -1.33 0.91
CA VAL A 96 -24.15 -2.63 0.23
C VAL A 96 -24.49 -3.75 1.21
N ASN A 97 -23.99 -3.71 2.44
CA ASN A 97 -24.34 -4.67 3.47
C ASN A 97 -25.79 -4.55 3.99
N ILE A 98 -26.44 -3.40 3.83
CA ILE A 98 -27.86 -3.24 4.12
C ILE A 98 -28.68 -3.81 2.95
N LEU A 99 -28.28 -3.54 1.72
CA LEU A 99 -28.96 -4.04 0.53
C LEU A 99 -28.85 -5.56 0.37
N CYS A 100 -27.70 -6.12 0.69
CA CYS A 100 -27.31 -7.50 0.42
C CYS A 100 -27.10 -8.37 1.66
N GLY A 101 -27.17 -7.78 2.86
CA GLY A 101 -27.08 -8.53 4.12
C GLY A 101 -28.33 -9.38 4.40
N ALA A 102 -28.32 -10.11 5.51
CA ALA A 102 -29.48 -10.88 5.94
C ALA A 102 -30.74 -9.97 6.06
N PRO A 103 -31.93 -10.37 5.60
CA PRO A 103 -32.28 -11.71 5.14
C PRO A 103 -32.13 -11.97 3.62
N ASN A 104 -31.33 -11.21 2.90
CA ASN A 104 -31.17 -11.40 1.46
C ASN A 104 -30.48 -12.74 1.14
N ALA A 105 -31.18 -13.60 0.40
CA ALA A 105 -30.70 -14.93 0.03
C ALA A 105 -29.95 -14.97 -1.31
N ASN A 106 -29.92 -13.86 -2.06
CA ASN A 106 -29.24 -13.80 -3.34
C ASN A 106 -27.72 -13.79 -3.15
N LEU A 107 -27.07 -14.87 -3.54
CA LEU A 107 -25.62 -15.06 -3.41
C LEU A 107 -24.81 -14.09 -4.27
N ASP A 108 -25.39 -13.57 -5.37
CA ASP A 108 -24.74 -12.66 -6.30
C ASP A 108 -25.05 -11.17 -5.99
N CYS A 109 -25.82 -10.90 -4.93
CA CYS A 109 -26.26 -9.54 -4.59
C CYS A 109 -25.10 -8.58 -4.45
N TYR A 110 -24.11 -8.90 -3.64
CA TYR A 110 -22.92 -8.06 -3.46
C TYR A 110 -22.18 -7.82 -4.79
N ALA A 111 -22.02 -8.88 -5.59
CA ALA A 111 -21.37 -8.77 -6.89
C ALA A 111 -22.14 -7.82 -7.82
N ASN A 112 -23.45 -8.02 -7.94
CA ASN A 112 -24.31 -7.25 -8.84
C ASN A 112 -24.33 -5.76 -8.48
N VAL A 113 -24.55 -5.43 -7.21
CA VAL A 113 -24.53 -4.02 -6.73
C VAL A 113 -23.17 -3.37 -6.99
N ARG A 114 -22.08 -4.06 -6.68
CA ARG A 114 -20.74 -3.47 -6.85
C ARG A 114 -20.33 -3.33 -8.31
N LEU A 115 -20.66 -4.30 -9.15
CA LEU A 115 -20.34 -4.25 -10.58
C LEU A 115 -21.19 -3.20 -11.31
N GLU A 116 -22.46 -3.03 -10.94
CA GLU A 116 -23.27 -1.95 -11.49
C GLU A 116 -22.71 -0.57 -11.08
N THR A 117 -22.34 -0.40 -9.81
CA THR A 117 -21.69 0.83 -9.35
C THR A 117 -20.34 1.06 -10.06
N LYS A 118 -19.60 -0.02 -10.36
CA LYS A 118 -18.31 0.06 -11.06
C LYS A 118 -18.46 0.55 -12.49
N ASP A 119 -19.35 -0.05 -13.29
CA ASP A 119 -19.37 0.18 -14.75
C ASP A 119 -20.68 0.74 -15.30
N GLY A 120 -21.74 0.82 -14.50
CA GLY A 120 -23.03 1.39 -14.91
C GLY A 120 -23.86 0.45 -15.80
N THR A 121 -23.53 -0.85 -15.78
CA THR A 121 -24.37 -1.86 -16.45
C THR A 121 -25.44 -2.32 -15.48
N ASP A 122 -26.70 -2.25 -15.88
CA ASP A 122 -27.87 -2.70 -15.11
C ASP A 122 -27.76 -4.19 -14.76
N ARG A 123 -27.70 -4.51 -13.47
CA ARG A 123 -27.58 -5.89 -12.93
C ARG A 123 -28.54 -6.19 -11.78
N THR A 124 -29.10 -5.15 -11.17
CA THR A 124 -29.96 -5.31 -10.00
C THR A 124 -30.92 -4.14 -9.87
N THR A 125 -32.08 -4.41 -9.28
CA THR A 125 -33.07 -3.36 -8.94
C THR A 125 -32.78 -2.63 -7.63
N LEU A 126 -31.71 -3.03 -6.93
CA LEU A 126 -31.35 -2.47 -5.61
C LEU A 126 -30.60 -1.13 -5.71
N VAL A 127 -29.95 -0.90 -6.82
CA VAL A 127 -29.29 0.37 -7.15
C VAL A 127 -29.64 0.76 -8.58
N ASN A 128 -29.42 2.02 -8.94
CA ASN A 128 -29.61 2.50 -10.31
C ASN A 128 -28.44 3.41 -10.67
N VAL A 129 -27.37 2.81 -11.13
CA VAL A 129 -26.15 3.53 -11.50
C VAL A 129 -25.94 3.50 -13.00
N SER A 130 -26.28 4.60 -13.67
CA SER A 130 -26.04 4.75 -15.11
C SER A 130 -24.54 4.85 -15.42
N ARG A 131 -24.15 4.55 -16.68
CA ARG A 131 -22.75 4.62 -17.11
C ARG A 131 -22.07 5.97 -16.77
N PRO A 132 -22.66 7.17 -17.01
CA PRO A 132 -22.05 8.43 -16.61
C PRO A 132 -21.73 8.52 -15.12
N ASN A 133 -22.59 7.94 -14.28
CA ASN A 133 -22.44 7.99 -12.83
C ASN A 133 -21.50 6.94 -12.25
N SER A 134 -21.08 5.95 -13.05
CA SER A 134 -20.25 4.82 -12.59
C SER A 134 -18.83 5.25 -12.20
N ILE A 135 -18.17 4.43 -11.36
CA ILE A 135 -16.77 4.62 -10.95
C ILE A 135 -15.85 4.73 -12.17
N GLU A 136 -15.99 3.82 -13.13
CA GLU A 136 -15.12 3.81 -14.32
C GLU A 136 -15.27 5.08 -15.16
N ASN A 137 -16.51 5.49 -15.47
CA ASN A 137 -16.70 6.70 -16.27
C ASN A 137 -16.18 7.94 -15.56
N ARG A 138 -16.47 8.10 -14.26
CA ARG A 138 -15.97 9.23 -13.47
C ARG A 138 -14.44 9.30 -13.51
N LEU A 139 -13.78 8.16 -13.32
CA LEU A 139 -12.32 8.11 -13.34
C LEU A 139 -11.75 8.41 -14.74
N ILE A 140 -12.33 7.84 -15.79
CA ILE A 140 -11.94 8.13 -17.18
C ILE A 140 -12.07 9.63 -17.48
N LYS A 141 -13.23 10.22 -17.20
CA LYS A 141 -13.51 11.63 -17.50
C LYS A 141 -12.63 12.58 -16.68
N LEU A 142 -12.40 12.24 -15.41
CA LEU A 142 -11.47 12.99 -14.57
C LEU A 142 -10.04 12.92 -15.12
N LEU A 143 -9.56 11.76 -15.52
CA LEU A 143 -8.21 11.60 -16.09
C LEU A 143 -8.05 12.35 -17.42
N ILE A 144 -9.07 12.36 -18.28
CA ILE A 144 -9.08 13.16 -19.50
C ILE A 144 -9.01 14.66 -19.16
N HIS A 145 -9.82 15.11 -18.21
CA HIS A 145 -9.80 16.50 -17.74
C HIS A 145 -8.42 16.88 -17.21
N LEU A 146 -7.83 16.06 -16.34
CA LEU A 146 -6.51 16.29 -15.76
C LEU A 146 -5.40 16.30 -16.82
N ARG A 147 -5.44 15.38 -17.80
CA ARG A 147 -4.52 15.36 -18.93
C ARG A 147 -4.54 16.67 -19.72
N ASN A 148 -5.72 17.22 -19.93
CA ASN A 148 -5.88 18.45 -20.70
C ASN A 148 -5.50 19.71 -19.90
N GLN A 149 -5.81 19.75 -18.60
CA GLN A 149 -5.51 20.90 -17.74
C GLN A 149 -4.04 20.93 -17.28
N PHE A 150 -3.42 19.76 -17.10
CA PHE A 150 -2.06 19.59 -16.59
C PHE A 150 -1.23 18.68 -17.51
N PRO A 151 -0.92 19.12 -18.75
CA PRO A 151 -0.26 18.26 -19.74
C PRO A 151 1.11 17.75 -19.33
N ASN A 152 1.81 18.49 -18.45
CA ASN A 152 3.15 18.12 -17.97
C ASN A 152 3.12 17.04 -16.88
N ASP A 153 1.97 16.73 -16.29
CA ASP A 153 1.85 15.75 -15.19
C ASP A 153 1.60 14.33 -15.70
N ASN A 154 1.47 14.15 -17.01
CA ASN A 154 1.33 12.83 -17.63
C ASN A 154 0.12 11.99 -17.13
N TRP A 155 -0.99 12.63 -16.77
CA TRP A 155 -2.22 11.94 -16.32
C TRP A 155 -2.78 10.97 -17.37
N GLY A 156 -2.54 11.22 -18.66
CA GLY A 156 -3.00 10.36 -19.74
C GLY A 156 -2.41 8.95 -19.75
N GLN A 157 -1.29 8.71 -19.05
CA GLN A 157 -0.67 7.38 -18.97
C GLN A 157 -1.53 6.32 -18.25
N PHE A 158 -2.55 6.75 -17.52
CA PHE A 158 -3.50 5.89 -16.80
C PHE A 158 -4.72 5.51 -17.63
N LEU A 159 -4.73 5.93 -18.89
CA LEU A 159 -5.70 5.56 -19.92
C LEU A 159 -5.01 4.72 -21.00
N ILE A 160 -5.69 3.70 -21.52
CA ILE A 160 -5.31 3.02 -22.77
C ILE A 160 -5.80 3.86 -23.95
N ASN A 161 -7.01 4.39 -23.81
CA ASN A 161 -7.66 5.33 -24.73
C ASN A 161 -8.72 6.13 -23.95
N ASP A 162 -9.43 7.04 -24.62
CA ASP A 162 -10.41 7.94 -23.98
C ASP A 162 -11.69 7.24 -23.44
N SER A 163 -11.75 5.93 -23.50
CA SER A 163 -12.84 5.10 -22.95
C SER A 163 -12.38 3.94 -22.07
N THR A 164 -11.08 3.76 -21.90
CA THR A 164 -10.53 2.54 -21.25
C THR A 164 -9.39 2.89 -20.30
N LEU A 165 -9.54 2.48 -19.04
CA LEU A 165 -8.51 2.63 -18.00
C LEU A 165 -7.34 1.67 -18.22
N ASN A 166 -6.14 2.14 -17.91
CA ASN A 166 -4.94 1.30 -17.83
C ASN A 166 -4.80 0.74 -16.41
N TRP A 167 -5.61 -0.26 -16.09
CA TRP A 167 -5.64 -0.86 -14.76
C TRP A 167 -4.27 -1.36 -14.27
N SER A 168 -3.39 -1.76 -15.18
CA SER A 168 -2.03 -2.23 -14.83
C SER A 168 -1.14 -1.15 -14.22
N LYS A 169 -1.55 0.11 -14.23
CA LYS A 169 -0.88 1.24 -13.59
C LYS A 169 -1.62 1.81 -12.39
N ILE A 170 -2.72 1.18 -11.96
CA ILE A 170 -3.62 1.71 -10.93
C ILE A 170 -3.53 0.87 -9.67
N ILE A 171 -3.36 1.52 -8.52
CA ILE A 171 -3.61 0.99 -7.19
C ILE A 171 -5.03 1.39 -6.83
N VAL A 172 -5.86 0.42 -6.48
CA VAL A 172 -7.21 0.67 -5.98
C VAL A 172 -7.26 0.49 -4.48
N SER A 173 -7.88 1.43 -3.80
CA SER A 173 -7.99 1.43 -2.35
C SER A 173 -9.35 1.99 -1.92
N GLY A 174 -9.75 1.73 -0.68
CA GLY A 174 -10.95 2.33 -0.15
C GLY A 174 -11.24 1.91 1.28
N HIS A 175 -12.16 2.64 1.87
CA HIS A 175 -12.63 2.40 3.23
C HIS A 175 -14.04 1.78 3.21
N SER A 176 -14.27 0.77 4.08
CA SER A 176 -15.61 0.21 4.26
C SER A 176 -16.21 -0.24 2.92
N GLN A 177 -17.33 0.31 2.49
CA GLN A 177 -17.95 0.09 1.18
C GLN A 177 -16.94 0.33 0.02
N GLY A 178 -16.17 1.39 0.10
CA GLY A 178 -15.14 1.70 -0.90
C GLY A 178 -14.04 0.66 -0.99
N GLY A 179 -13.65 0.05 0.15
CA GLY A 179 -12.72 -1.07 0.19
C GLY A 179 -13.27 -2.31 -0.51
N GLY A 180 -14.57 -2.58 -0.40
CA GLY A 180 -15.22 -3.64 -1.16
C GLY A 180 -15.25 -3.36 -2.67
N HIS A 181 -15.44 -2.09 -3.11
CA HIS A 181 -15.28 -1.72 -4.53
C HIS A 181 -13.84 -1.90 -5.01
N ALA A 182 -12.84 -1.54 -4.20
CA ALA A 182 -11.45 -1.82 -4.52
C ALA A 182 -11.19 -3.32 -4.68
N GLY A 183 -11.75 -4.13 -3.78
CA GLY A 183 -11.64 -5.59 -3.80
C GLY A 183 -12.21 -6.21 -5.08
N ILE A 184 -13.44 -5.84 -5.46
CA ILE A 184 -14.06 -6.40 -6.67
C ILE A 184 -13.37 -5.93 -7.96
N ILE A 185 -12.93 -4.68 -8.01
CA ILE A 185 -12.12 -4.19 -9.15
C ILE A 185 -10.87 -5.06 -9.29
N GLY A 186 -10.15 -5.35 -8.21
CA GLY A 186 -8.97 -6.21 -8.24
C GLY A 186 -9.26 -7.65 -8.65
N ARG A 187 -10.48 -8.17 -8.43
CA ARG A 187 -10.87 -9.51 -8.89
C ARG A 187 -11.21 -9.57 -10.39
N TYR A 188 -11.64 -8.47 -10.97
CA TYR A 188 -12.02 -8.41 -12.38
C TYR A 188 -10.97 -7.75 -13.29
N HIS A 189 -10.01 -7.02 -12.72
CA HIS A 189 -8.94 -6.35 -13.46
C HIS A 189 -7.58 -6.62 -12.82
N ALA A 190 -6.54 -6.76 -13.64
CA ALA A 190 -5.16 -6.83 -13.17
C ALA A 190 -4.67 -5.42 -12.78
N VAL A 191 -4.76 -5.10 -11.48
CA VAL A 191 -4.29 -3.82 -10.92
C VAL A 191 -2.91 -3.98 -10.28
N VAL A 192 -2.25 -2.85 -10.02
CA VAL A 192 -0.94 -2.84 -9.35
C VAL A 192 -1.07 -3.41 -7.94
N ARG A 193 -2.13 -2.98 -7.21
CA ARG A 193 -2.36 -3.35 -5.81
C ARG A 193 -3.79 -3.06 -5.41
N VAL A 194 -4.31 -3.83 -4.46
CA VAL A 194 -5.59 -3.61 -3.77
C VAL A 194 -5.32 -3.38 -2.30
N VAL A 195 -5.76 -2.25 -1.74
CA VAL A 195 -5.61 -1.93 -0.32
C VAL A 195 -6.99 -1.65 0.28
N MET A 196 -7.40 -2.47 1.24
CA MET A 196 -8.73 -2.43 1.83
C MET A 196 -8.66 -2.00 3.31
N PHE A 197 -9.31 -0.89 3.63
CA PHE A 197 -9.45 -0.41 5.00
C PHE A 197 -10.85 -0.76 5.53
N ALA A 198 -10.90 -1.52 6.63
CA ALA A 198 -12.15 -1.89 7.30
C ALA A 198 -13.24 -2.33 6.30
N ALA A 199 -12.93 -3.29 5.43
CA ALA A 199 -13.81 -3.69 4.33
C ALA A 199 -14.09 -5.19 4.34
N MET A 200 -15.38 -5.55 4.24
CA MET A 200 -15.83 -6.93 4.26
C MET A 200 -17.11 -7.09 3.45
N ASP A 201 -17.09 -8.06 2.51
CA ASP A 201 -18.29 -8.54 1.84
C ASP A 201 -18.54 -10.01 2.18
N PHE A 202 -19.77 -10.35 2.47
CA PHE A 202 -20.13 -11.70 2.85
C PHE A 202 -21.53 -12.07 2.34
N ASN A 203 -21.81 -13.36 2.29
CA ASN A 203 -23.13 -13.87 2.03
C ASN A 203 -24.03 -13.62 3.25
N GLY A 204 -25.13 -12.90 3.06
CA GLY A 204 -25.99 -12.48 4.15
C GLY A 204 -26.57 -13.61 4.98
N LEU A 205 -26.94 -14.73 4.39
CA LEU A 205 -27.53 -15.88 5.10
C LEU A 205 -26.49 -16.80 5.74
N ALA A 206 -25.38 -17.06 5.04
CA ALA A 206 -24.39 -18.06 5.44
C ALA A 206 -23.22 -17.46 6.25
N ASN A 207 -23.14 -16.14 6.41
CA ASN A 207 -22.00 -15.45 7.00
C ASN A 207 -20.66 -15.96 6.43
N ALA A 208 -20.66 -16.28 5.14
CA ALA A 208 -19.51 -16.71 4.36
C ALA A 208 -19.02 -15.56 3.48
N PRO A 209 -17.77 -15.52 3.02
CA PRO A 209 -17.32 -14.53 2.06
C PRO A 209 -18.25 -14.47 0.85
N ALA A 210 -18.51 -13.27 0.33
CA ALA A 210 -19.31 -13.12 -0.88
C ALA A 210 -18.69 -13.92 -2.05
N ASN A 211 -19.52 -14.51 -2.90
CA ASN A 211 -19.09 -15.43 -3.95
C ASN A 211 -17.98 -14.86 -4.85
N TRP A 212 -18.05 -13.58 -5.17
CA TRP A 212 -17.09 -12.91 -6.03
C TRP A 212 -15.66 -12.83 -5.44
N ILE A 213 -15.51 -12.90 -4.10
CA ILE A 213 -14.20 -12.86 -3.44
C ILE A 213 -13.38 -14.10 -3.79
N GLY A 214 -14.04 -15.26 -3.91
CA GLY A 214 -13.41 -16.54 -4.27
C GLY A 214 -13.08 -16.70 -5.75
N VAL A 215 -13.23 -15.66 -6.59
CA VAL A 215 -12.83 -15.73 -8.01
C VAL A 215 -11.36 -16.07 -8.10
N PRO A 216 -10.97 -17.17 -8.77
CA PRO A 216 -9.60 -17.62 -8.81
C PRO A 216 -8.67 -16.56 -9.43
N SER A 217 -7.48 -16.42 -8.90
CA SER A 217 -6.43 -15.55 -9.47
C SER A 217 -6.00 -15.99 -10.88
N SER A 218 -6.37 -17.20 -11.31
CA SER A 218 -6.23 -17.71 -12.68
C SER A 218 -7.26 -17.16 -13.65
N THR A 219 -8.27 -16.42 -13.18
CA THR A 219 -9.22 -15.73 -14.06
C THR A 219 -8.45 -14.69 -14.87
N PRO A 220 -8.58 -14.69 -16.21
CA PRO A 220 -7.94 -13.67 -17.03
C PRO A 220 -8.30 -12.27 -16.51
N ASN A 221 -7.30 -11.40 -16.38
CA ASN A 221 -7.37 -10.05 -15.85
C ASN A 221 -7.56 -9.90 -14.32
N ALA A 222 -7.65 -10.99 -13.56
CA ALA A 222 -7.68 -10.87 -12.10
C ALA A 222 -6.30 -10.48 -11.53
N THR A 223 -6.31 -9.68 -10.48
CA THR A 223 -5.12 -9.38 -9.70
C THR A 223 -4.72 -10.60 -8.87
N SER A 224 -3.45 -10.97 -8.88
CA SER A 224 -2.93 -12.09 -8.08
C SER A 224 -3.03 -11.81 -6.58
N SER A 225 -3.15 -12.87 -5.77
CA SER A 225 -3.39 -12.78 -4.33
C SER A 225 -2.27 -12.06 -3.55
N ASP A 226 -1.04 -12.07 -4.08
CA ASP A 226 0.12 -11.33 -3.54
C ASP A 226 -0.01 -9.81 -3.62
N LYS A 227 -1.09 -9.30 -4.24
CA LYS A 227 -1.33 -7.85 -4.40
C LYS A 227 -2.53 -7.35 -3.61
N PHE A 228 -3.06 -8.15 -2.68
CA PHE A 228 -4.14 -7.74 -1.79
C PHE A 228 -3.61 -7.48 -0.38
N TRP A 229 -3.94 -6.31 0.18
CA TRP A 229 -3.61 -5.90 1.55
C TRP A 229 -4.85 -5.40 2.28
N GLY A 230 -4.87 -5.61 3.59
CA GLY A 230 -5.95 -5.14 4.45
C GLY A 230 -5.45 -4.57 5.76
N PHE A 231 -6.15 -3.52 6.24
CA PHE A 231 -5.97 -2.96 7.56
C PHE A 231 -7.34 -2.72 8.21
N SER A 232 -7.55 -3.27 9.39
CA SER A 232 -8.79 -3.11 10.15
C SER A 232 -8.52 -3.11 11.64
N HIS A 233 -9.37 -2.44 12.43
CA HIS A 233 -9.29 -2.44 13.87
C HIS A 233 -9.94 -3.71 14.46
N THR A 234 -9.37 -4.30 15.53
CA THR A 234 -9.93 -5.52 16.15
C THR A 234 -11.30 -5.32 16.80
N ARG A 235 -11.61 -4.08 17.19
CA ARG A 235 -12.88 -3.68 17.81
C ARG A 235 -13.79 -2.89 16.87
N ASP A 236 -13.61 -3.06 15.56
CA ASP A 236 -14.45 -2.42 14.55
C ASP A 236 -15.94 -2.69 14.85
N GLU A 237 -16.70 -1.61 15.06
CA GLU A 237 -18.12 -1.69 15.45
C GLU A 237 -19.05 -2.03 14.29
N MET A 238 -18.59 -1.91 13.06
CA MET A 238 -19.35 -2.18 11.84
C MET A 238 -18.99 -3.55 11.24
N ILE A 239 -17.78 -4.08 11.53
CA ILE A 239 -17.24 -5.28 10.94
C ILE A 239 -16.79 -6.25 12.03
N ASN A 240 -17.31 -7.47 11.98
CA ASN A 240 -16.79 -8.54 12.84
C ASN A 240 -15.38 -8.93 12.39
N PHE A 241 -14.36 -8.51 13.16
CA PHE A 241 -12.96 -8.73 12.82
C PHE A 241 -12.61 -10.22 12.69
N MET A 242 -13.18 -11.10 13.47
CA MET A 242 -12.95 -12.55 13.35
C MET A 242 -13.44 -13.07 12.01
N THR A 243 -14.63 -12.66 11.57
CA THR A 243 -15.15 -13.04 10.24
C THR A 243 -14.30 -12.45 9.12
N LEU A 244 -13.91 -11.18 9.24
CA LEU A 244 -13.03 -10.54 8.27
C LEU A 244 -11.70 -11.30 8.14
N SER A 245 -11.00 -11.49 9.23
CA SER A 245 -9.63 -12.02 9.23
C SER A 245 -9.57 -13.51 8.88
N THR A 246 -10.47 -14.32 9.43
CA THR A 246 -10.43 -15.79 9.24
C THR A 246 -11.15 -16.28 8.00
N ARG A 247 -12.05 -15.49 7.43
CA ARG A 247 -12.87 -15.89 6.26
C ARG A 247 -12.58 -15.02 5.03
N VAL A 248 -12.78 -13.71 5.15
CA VAL A 248 -12.70 -12.80 3.98
C VAL A 248 -11.26 -12.64 3.51
N TRP A 249 -10.31 -12.32 4.40
CA TRP A 249 -8.89 -12.21 4.04
C TRP A 249 -8.30 -13.54 3.56
N THR A 250 -8.76 -14.66 4.16
CA THR A 250 -8.38 -16.00 3.69
C THR A 250 -8.91 -16.29 2.27
N ALA A 251 -10.15 -15.89 1.97
CA ALA A 251 -10.72 -16.06 0.63
C ALA A 251 -10.01 -15.18 -0.43
N TYR A 252 -9.45 -14.03 -0.05
CA TYR A 252 -8.54 -13.26 -0.92
C TYR A 252 -7.16 -13.92 -1.09
N GLY A 253 -6.83 -14.92 -0.29
CA GLY A 253 -5.52 -15.56 -0.27
C GLY A 253 -4.45 -14.79 0.52
N MET A 254 -4.85 -13.76 1.29
CA MET A 254 -3.91 -12.92 2.05
C MET A 254 -3.18 -13.67 3.16
N SER A 255 -3.80 -14.73 3.72
CA SER A 255 -3.20 -15.60 4.73
C SER A 255 -1.92 -16.31 4.26
N ASN A 256 -1.68 -16.41 2.95
CA ASN A 256 -0.46 -16.96 2.37
C ASN A 256 0.75 -16.01 2.48
N TYR A 257 0.50 -14.74 2.84
CA TYR A 257 1.50 -13.68 2.86
C TYR A 257 1.72 -13.12 4.27
N GLY A 258 1.90 -13.99 5.23
CA GLY A 258 2.18 -13.69 6.63
C GLY A 258 0.95 -13.77 7.55
N ALA A 259 1.24 -13.87 8.83
CA ALA A 259 0.22 -13.83 9.88
C ALA A 259 -0.35 -12.41 10.02
N ILE A 260 -1.49 -12.29 10.70
CA ILE A 260 -2.05 -10.98 11.07
C ILE A 260 -1.10 -10.31 12.06
N VAL A 261 -0.74 -9.05 11.79
CA VAL A 261 0.20 -8.27 12.62
C VAL A 261 -0.51 -7.06 13.21
N ASN A 262 -0.35 -6.90 14.53
CA ASN A 262 -0.78 -5.69 15.23
C ASN A 262 0.29 -4.59 15.06
N VAL A 263 -0.11 -3.49 14.43
CA VAL A 263 0.76 -2.35 14.13
C VAL A 263 1.10 -1.50 15.35
N ASP A 264 0.37 -1.64 16.46
CA ASP A 264 0.60 -0.86 17.67
C ASP A 264 1.84 -1.31 18.43
N VAL A 265 2.27 -2.56 18.20
CA VAL A 265 3.42 -3.19 18.89
C VAL A 265 4.48 -3.71 17.93
N THR A 266 4.25 -3.59 16.62
CA THR A 266 5.18 -4.04 15.58
C THR A 266 5.55 -2.86 14.70
N LEU A 267 6.84 -2.63 14.52
CA LEU A 267 7.33 -1.56 13.65
C LEU A 267 7.27 -1.97 12.16
N PRO A 268 7.21 -0.99 11.24
CA PRO A 268 7.38 -1.28 9.83
C PRO A 268 8.69 -2.06 9.59
N PRO A 269 8.66 -3.04 8.73
CA PRO A 269 7.66 -3.41 7.71
C PRO A 269 6.63 -4.43 8.16
N TYR A 270 6.25 -4.46 9.42
CA TYR A 270 5.16 -5.30 9.94
C TYR A 270 5.29 -6.79 9.54
N ASN A 271 6.51 -7.34 9.64
CA ASN A 271 6.84 -8.72 9.22
C ASN A 271 6.48 -9.03 7.75
N SER A 272 6.41 -8.01 6.90
CA SER A 272 6.01 -8.10 5.49
C SER A 272 4.63 -8.74 5.26
N THR A 273 3.74 -8.67 6.26
CA THR A 273 2.40 -9.25 6.15
C THR A 273 1.48 -8.41 5.27
N HIS A 274 0.48 -9.07 4.68
CA HIS A 274 -0.60 -8.40 3.95
C HIS A 274 -1.81 -8.08 4.83
N SER A 275 -1.83 -8.59 6.07
CA SER A 275 -2.97 -8.52 7.00
C SER A 275 -2.59 -7.76 8.26
N LEU A 276 -3.01 -6.49 8.35
CA LEU A 276 -2.68 -5.59 9.45
C LEU A 276 -3.89 -5.30 10.33
N THR A 277 -3.64 -5.16 11.63
CA THR A 277 -4.66 -4.76 12.59
C THR A 277 -4.11 -3.81 13.64
N SER A 278 -5.03 -3.10 14.29
CA SER A 278 -4.76 -2.31 15.50
C SER A 278 -5.77 -2.69 16.59
N ASN A 279 -5.39 -2.47 17.85
CA ASN A 279 -6.29 -2.53 19.01
C ASN A 279 -6.16 -1.27 19.90
N ALA A 280 -5.48 -0.24 19.40
CA ALA A 280 -5.31 1.03 20.10
C ALA A 280 -6.64 1.75 20.30
N GLU A 281 -6.72 2.59 21.36
CA GLU A 281 -7.93 3.38 21.64
C GLU A 281 -8.12 4.49 20.59
N CYS A 282 -9.35 4.60 20.09
CA CYS A 282 -9.82 5.71 19.27
C CYS A 282 -11.34 5.88 19.42
N ASP A 283 -11.89 7.02 19.01
CA ASP A 283 -13.31 7.35 19.20
C ASP A 283 -14.25 6.56 18.29
N ASN A 284 -13.76 6.02 17.17
CA ASN A 284 -14.54 5.24 16.22
C ASN A 284 -13.60 4.22 15.55
N PHE A 285 -13.70 2.97 15.93
CA PHE A 285 -12.80 1.91 15.50
C PHE A 285 -12.91 1.57 14.01
N HIS A 286 -14.09 1.78 13.43
CA HIS A 286 -14.28 1.60 11.99
C HIS A 286 -13.55 2.66 11.17
N GLY A 287 -13.63 3.93 11.61
CA GLY A 287 -13.09 5.06 10.85
C GLY A 287 -11.64 5.38 11.17
N CYS A 288 -11.16 5.14 12.40
CA CYS A 288 -9.86 5.63 12.85
C CYS A 288 -8.66 5.06 12.06
N VAL A 289 -8.86 3.99 11.31
CA VAL A 289 -7.83 3.40 10.46
C VAL A 289 -7.46 4.27 9.24
N VAL A 290 -8.37 5.20 8.80
CA VAL A 290 -8.11 5.99 7.58
C VAL A 290 -8.97 7.26 7.41
N ALA A 291 -10.11 7.40 8.11
CA ALA A 291 -11.00 8.56 7.92
C ALA A 291 -10.52 9.78 8.74
N ASP A 292 -10.25 10.90 8.08
CA ASP A 292 -9.53 12.07 8.64
C ASP A 292 -10.09 12.58 9.96
N ALA A 293 -11.41 12.66 10.08
CA ALA A 293 -12.07 13.14 11.29
C ALA A 293 -11.99 12.16 12.48
N ARG A 294 -11.53 10.93 12.25
CA ARG A 294 -11.43 9.85 13.24
C ARG A 294 -9.99 9.45 13.55
N LEU A 295 -9.03 10.03 12.84
CA LEU A 295 -7.61 9.69 13.01
C LEU A 295 -7.10 10.06 14.40
N VAL A 296 -6.45 9.11 15.04
CA VAL A 296 -5.59 9.41 16.19
C VAL A 296 -4.33 10.11 15.65
N ARG A 297 -3.95 11.22 16.29
CA ARG A 297 -2.78 12.01 15.88
C ARG A 297 -1.80 12.17 17.02
N GLN A 298 -0.52 12.10 16.70
CA GLN A 298 0.56 12.46 17.60
C GLN A 298 1.34 13.63 16.98
N ASN A 299 1.45 14.74 17.70
CA ASN A 299 2.07 15.98 17.20
C ASN A 299 1.50 16.44 15.83
N GLY A 300 0.20 16.29 15.64
CA GLY A 300 -0.49 16.66 14.39
C GLY A 300 -0.40 15.63 13.25
N VAL A 301 0.42 14.60 13.39
CA VAL A 301 0.60 13.55 12.37
C VAL A 301 -0.28 12.34 12.69
N PRO A 302 -0.99 11.76 11.70
CA PRO A 302 -1.73 10.51 11.90
C PRO A 302 -0.82 9.38 12.36
N VAL A 303 -1.19 8.68 13.44
CA VAL A 303 -0.37 7.57 13.98
C VAL A 303 -0.25 6.39 13.01
N TYR A 304 -1.23 6.23 12.11
CA TYR A 304 -1.22 5.18 11.09
C TYR A 304 -0.58 5.60 9.76
N LYS A 305 0.02 6.80 9.66
CA LYS A 305 0.73 7.21 8.44
C LYS A 305 1.82 6.19 8.02
N PRO A 306 2.66 5.64 8.92
CA PRO A 306 3.62 4.58 8.56
C PRO A 306 2.96 3.29 8.05
N VAL A 307 1.75 2.96 8.54
CA VAL A 307 0.96 1.83 8.03
C VAL A 307 0.53 2.09 6.58
N TRP A 308 0.02 3.28 6.29
CA TRP A 308 -0.37 3.65 4.93
C TRP A 308 0.82 3.66 3.96
N GLU A 309 1.95 4.21 4.40
CA GLU A 309 3.19 4.20 3.61
C GLU A 309 3.63 2.77 3.27
N TYR A 310 3.56 1.86 4.23
CA TYR A 310 3.83 0.44 4.00
C TYR A 310 2.83 -0.18 3.02
N LEU A 311 1.53 0.02 3.23
CA LEU A 311 0.47 -0.54 2.39
C LEU A 311 0.55 -0.04 0.93
N LEU A 312 1.01 1.18 0.71
CA LEU A 312 1.12 1.81 -0.62
C LEU A 312 2.48 1.57 -1.28
N SER A 313 3.53 1.38 -0.50
CA SER A 313 4.86 1.22 -1.06
C SER A 313 5.07 -0.18 -1.65
N ASN A 314 5.68 -0.24 -2.84
CA ASN A 314 6.21 -1.49 -3.39
C ASN A 314 7.58 -1.85 -2.80
N THR A 315 8.06 -1.07 -1.88
CA THR A 315 9.28 -1.41 -1.18
C THR A 315 8.92 -2.53 -0.20
N ALA A 316 9.33 -3.74 -0.51
CA ALA A 316 9.81 -4.59 0.56
C ALA A 316 10.60 -3.64 1.44
N ALA A 317 10.27 -3.54 2.72
CA ALA A 317 11.02 -2.69 3.62
C ALA A 317 12.50 -3.03 3.44
N PRO A 318 13.36 -2.05 3.52
CA PRO A 318 14.76 -2.26 3.21
C PRO A 318 15.27 -3.44 4.01
N LEU A 319 15.92 -4.36 3.33
CA LEU A 319 16.68 -5.40 4.00
C LEU A 319 17.55 -4.73 5.04
N SER A 320 17.52 -5.16 6.27
CA SER A 320 18.40 -4.64 7.30
C SER A 320 19.15 -5.79 7.99
N ILE A 321 20.38 -5.52 8.38
CA ILE A 321 21.18 -6.40 9.21
C ILE A 321 21.41 -5.68 10.53
N ASN A 322 21.07 -6.35 11.63
CA ASN A 322 21.21 -5.79 12.97
C ASN A 322 22.36 -6.46 13.74
N LEU A 323 22.57 -7.76 13.53
CA LEU A 323 23.55 -8.54 14.25
C LEU A 323 24.18 -9.60 13.33
N LEU A 324 25.47 -9.87 13.55
CA LEU A 324 26.19 -11.00 13.00
C LEU A 324 26.68 -11.87 14.16
N GLY A 325 26.19 -13.11 14.21
CA GLY A 325 26.69 -14.15 15.09
C GLY A 325 27.55 -15.16 14.35
N PHE A 326 28.58 -15.67 14.98
CA PHE A 326 29.42 -16.72 14.41
C PHE A 326 29.04 -18.07 15.02
N LEU A 327 28.96 -19.11 14.18
CA LEU A 327 28.62 -20.45 14.61
C LEU A 327 29.85 -21.36 14.48
N ARG A 328 30.25 -21.98 15.59
CA ARG A 328 31.17 -23.10 15.62
C ARG A 328 30.38 -24.35 15.94
N GLY A 329 30.05 -25.16 14.92
CA GLY A 329 29.04 -26.20 15.07
C GLY A 329 27.65 -25.56 15.28
N GLU A 330 26.96 -25.90 16.36
CA GLU A 330 25.68 -25.35 16.77
C GLU A 330 25.78 -24.22 17.84
N GLN A 331 26.99 -23.89 18.29
CA GLN A 331 27.23 -22.89 19.33
C GLN A 331 27.54 -21.52 18.75
N THR A 332 26.90 -20.49 19.27
CA THR A 332 27.16 -19.11 18.92
C THR A 332 28.43 -18.61 19.62
N VAL A 333 29.38 -18.04 18.88
CA VAL A 333 30.63 -17.49 19.38
C VAL A 333 30.67 -15.98 19.05
N ASN A 334 30.70 -15.15 20.08
CA ASN A 334 30.60 -13.68 19.92
C ASN A 334 31.82 -12.99 19.31
N ARG A 335 32.99 -13.62 19.31
CA ARG A 335 34.23 -13.10 18.67
C ARG A 335 35.12 -14.26 18.24
N PRO A 336 34.96 -14.85 17.07
CA PRO A 336 35.88 -15.86 16.61
C PRO A 336 37.19 -15.21 16.16
N GLN A 337 38.32 -15.75 16.63
CA GLN A 337 39.56 -15.58 15.89
C GLN A 337 39.50 -16.52 14.67
N VAL A 338 39.12 -15.98 13.53
CA VAL A 338 39.09 -16.74 12.27
C VAL A 338 40.49 -16.78 11.70
N GLY A 339 41.20 -17.85 11.99
CA GLY A 339 42.50 -18.11 11.32
C GLY A 339 42.29 -18.44 9.84
N VAL A 340 43.25 -18.05 9.02
CA VAL A 340 43.24 -18.22 7.55
C VAL A 340 43.07 -19.68 7.09
N SER A 341 43.15 -20.65 7.98
CA SER A 341 43.11 -22.11 7.74
C SER A 341 41.78 -22.78 8.07
N THR A 342 40.76 -22.05 8.54
CA THR A 342 39.49 -22.65 8.96
C THR A 342 38.60 -22.98 7.76
N LYS A 343 38.34 -24.26 7.57
CA LYS A 343 37.67 -24.75 6.36
C LYS A 343 36.24 -24.35 6.15
N TYR A 344 35.45 -24.04 7.19
CA TYR A 344 34.06 -23.61 7.04
C TYR A 344 33.56 -22.98 8.33
N PHE A 345 33.24 -21.70 8.34
CA PHE A 345 32.41 -21.07 9.37
C PHE A 345 31.05 -20.77 8.78
N ARG A 346 30.01 -21.04 9.55
CA ARG A 346 28.68 -20.51 9.31
C ARG A 346 28.49 -19.25 10.13
N VAL A 347 27.90 -18.24 9.53
CA VAL A 347 27.46 -17.06 10.23
C VAL A 347 25.96 -17.06 10.33
N PHE A 348 25.49 -16.56 11.46
CA PHE A 348 24.10 -16.30 11.74
C PHE A 348 23.87 -14.78 11.56
N ILE A 349 22.93 -14.41 10.73
CA ILE A 349 22.64 -13.02 10.39
C ILE A 349 21.25 -12.71 10.90
N GLU A 350 21.15 -11.81 11.87
CA GLU A 350 19.88 -11.27 12.32
C GLU A 350 19.62 -9.94 11.64
N GLY A 351 18.36 -9.74 11.22
CA GLY A 351 17.97 -8.55 10.53
C GLY A 351 16.46 -8.50 10.33
N SER A 352 16.04 -7.94 9.24
CA SER A 352 14.63 -7.89 8.87
C SER A 352 14.43 -7.94 7.36
N ASN A 353 13.25 -8.41 6.96
CA ASN A 353 12.77 -8.49 5.59
C ASN A 353 13.53 -9.47 4.68
N PHE A 354 14.14 -10.46 5.27
CA PHE A 354 14.72 -11.55 4.51
C PHE A 354 13.62 -12.41 3.87
N ASP A 355 13.90 -12.93 2.70
CA ASP A 355 13.08 -13.89 1.97
C ASP A 355 13.92 -15.11 1.52
N ALA A 356 13.28 -16.10 0.92
CA ALA A 356 13.94 -17.31 0.47
C ALA A 356 15.02 -17.06 -0.64
N ASN A 357 14.99 -15.89 -1.26
CA ASN A 357 15.94 -15.46 -2.29
C ASN A 357 17.06 -14.58 -1.72
N SER A 358 16.97 -14.22 -0.43
CA SER A 358 17.97 -13.38 0.23
C SER A 358 19.32 -14.09 0.29
N LYS A 359 20.38 -13.40 -0.17
CA LYS A 359 21.76 -13.91 -0.22
C LYS A 359 22.70 -13.01 0.58
N ALA A 360 23.53 -13.61 1.41
CA ALA A 360 24.59 -12.91 2.10
C ALA A 360 25.74 -12.62 1.11
N VAL A 361 26.24 -11.38 1.14
CA VAL A 361 27.33 -10.88 0.32
C VAL A 361 28.47 -10.45 1.25
N ILE A 362 29.57 -11.16 1.24
CA ILE A 362 30.73 -10.92 2.11
C ILE A 362 31.88 -10.41 1.24
N ASN A 363 32.39 -9.21 1.59
CA ASN A 363 33.43 -8.52 0.80
C ASN A 363 33.08 -8.45 -0.70
N GLY A 364 31.81 -8.19 -1.01
CA GLY A 364 31.29 -8.11 -2.38
C GLY A 364 31.03 -9.47 -3.06
N ILE A 365 31.25 -10.60 -2.37
CA ILE A 365 31.07 -11.94 -2.92
C ILE A 365 29.82 -12.59 -2.31
N GLU A 366 28.88 -12.98 -3.16
CA GLU A 366 27.71 -13.74 -2.77
C GLU A 366 28.11 -15.13 -2.24
N THR A 367 27.53 -15.54 -1.11
CA THR A 367 27.83 -16.80 -0.45
C THR A 367 26.62 -17.72 -0.37
N GLU A 368 26.85 -19.00 -0.15
CA GLU A 368 25.79 -19.97 0.13
C GLU A 368 24.98 -19.50 1.37
N THR A 369 23.71 -19.24 1.19
CA THR A 369 22.83 -18.67 2.20
C THR A 369 21.59 -19.54 2.34
N GLU A 370 21.28 -19.89 3.57
CA GLU A 370 20.07 -20.60 3.98
C GLU A 370 19.09 -19.61 4.62
N PHE A 371 17.87 -19.55 4.11
CA PHE A 371 16.81 -18.78 4.70
C PHE A 371 16.18 -19.56 5.85
N ILE A 372 16.21 -19.00 7.06
CA ILE A 372 15.58 -19.58 8.25
C ILE A 372 14.19 -18.98 8.44
N ASN A 373 14.11 -17.64 8.46
CA ASN A 373 12.87 -16.87 8.52
C ASN A 373 13.14 -15.41 8.09
N SER A 374 12.10 -14.56 8.08
CA SER A 374 12.21 -13.16 7.65
C SER A 374 13.19 -12.30 8.45
N ASN A 375 13.65 -12.79 9.60
CA ASN A 375 14.57 -12.07 10.49
C ASN A 375 15.92 -12.76 10.61
N THR A 376 16.09 -13.94 9.99
CA THR A 376 17.25 -14.79 10.25
C THR A 376 17.70 -15.49 8.98
N LEU A 377 18.99 -15.32 8.66
CA LEU A 377 19.69 -16.11 7.66
C LEU A 377 20.87 -16.85 8.28
N ARG A 378 21.25 -17.94 7.65
CA ARG A 378 22.50 -18.65 7.93
C ARG A 378 23.33 -18.66 6.66
N ALA A 379 24.58 -18.18 6.71
CA ALA A 379 25.45 -18.12 5.55
C ALA A 379 26.75 -18.85 5.79
N LYS A 380 27.33 -19.43 4.75
CA LYS A 380 28.66 -20.03 4.76
C LYS A 380 29.71 -18.95 4.51
N LEU A 381 30.73 -18.87 5.36
CA LEU A 381 31.93 -18.10 5.08
C LEU A 381 32.88 -18.92 4.20
N PRO A 382 33.16 -18.50 2.96
CA PRO A 382 34.08 -19.25 2.11
C PRO A 382 35.50 -19.15 2.64
N ALA A 383 36.16 -20.30 2.78
CA ALA A 383 37.54 -20.40 3.25
C ALA A 383 38.49 -19.55 2.33
N GLY A 384 39.40 -18.79 2.96
CA GLY A 384 40.38 -17.96 2.26
C GLY A 384 39.87 -16.66 1.64
N LYS A 385 38.57 -16.31 1.84
CA LYS A 385 37.99 -15.07 1.32
C LYS A 385 37.75 -14.00 2.39
N ILE A 386 37.94 -14.34 3.65
CA ILE A 386 38.13 -13.37 4.72
C ILE A 386 39.63 -13.08 4.71
N GLY A 387 39.97 -11.91 4.20
CA GLY A 387 41.39 -11.54 4.00
C GLY A 387 42.19 -11.55 5.27
N ALA A 388 43.53 -11.33 5.16
CA ALA A 388 44.42 -11.14 6.29
C ALA A 388 43.81 -10.15 7.29
N VAL A 389 44.19 -10.24 8.56
CA VAL A 389 43.79 -9.38 9.69
C VAL A 389 43.24 -8.02 9.25
N GLY A 390 41.94 -7.83 9.23
CA GLY A 390 41.28 -6.65 8.67
C GLY A 390 39.76 -6.71 8.86
N ARG A 391 39.09 -5.62 8.52
CA ARG A 391 37.63 -5.55 8.57
C ARG A 391 37.02 -6.18 7.32
N SER A 392 36.06 -7.05 7.53
CA SER A 392 35.22 -7.60 6.45
C SER A 392 33.87 -6.91 6.43
N THR A 393 33.26 -6.84 5.26
CA THR A 393 31.90 -6.29 5.08
C THR A 393 30.90 -7.42 4.84
N LEU A 394 29.71 -7.26 5.42
CA LEU A 394 28.56 -8.09 5.17
C LEU A 394 27.40 -7.22 4.71
N GLN A 395 26.76 -7.63 3.64
CA GLN A 395 25.45 -7.15 3.17
C GLN A 395 24.53 -8.34 2.90
N VAL A 396 23.25 -8.12 2.88
CA VAL A 396 22.28 -9.06 2.31
C VAL A 396 21.68 -8.45 1.05
N ARG A 397 21.63 -9.26 -0.01
CA ARG A 397 20.97 -8.93 -1.28
C ARG A 397 19.69 -9.74 -1.39
N GLY A 398 18.57 -9.08 -1.65
CA GLY A 398 17.28 -9.71 -1.91
C GLY A 398 16.96 -9.81 -3.38
N LEU A 399 15.79 -10.35 -3.68
CA LEU A 399 15.21 -10.36 -5.01
C LEU A 399 15.14 -8.93 -5.57
N ASN A 400 15.30 -8.76 -6.88
CA ASN A 400 15.26 -7.46 -7.57
C ASN A 400 16.38 -6.47 -7.21
N GLY A 401 17.49 -6.95 -6.66
CA GLY A 401 18.67 -6.13 -6.40
C GLY A 401 18.57 -5.24 -5.14
N ALA A 402 17.53 -5.41 -4.31
CA ALA A 402 17.48 -4.77 -3.01
C ALA A 402 18.71 -5.17 -2.17
N VAL A 403 19.31 -4.21 -1.48
CA VAL A 403 20.47 -4.43 -0.61
C VAL A 403 20.24 -3.89 0.79
N SER A 404 20.76 -4.60 1.80
CA SER A 404 20.73 -4.12 3.19
C SER A 404 21.76 -3.03 3.45
N ASN A 405 21.73 -2.46 4.65
CA ASN A 405 22.89 -1.75 5.22
C ASN A 405 24.13 -2.65 5.22
N VAL A 406 25.30 -2.02 5.31
CA VAL A 406 26.59 -2.73 5.45
C VAL A 406 26.90 -2.90 6.93
N LEU A 407 27.20 -4.12 7.35
CA LEU A 407 27.74 -4.42 8.66
C LEU A 407 29.24 -4.75 8.51
N MET A 408 30.08 -4.10 9.31
CA MET A 408 31.51 -4.38 9.35
C MET A 408 31.85 -5.27 10.54
N PHE A 409 32.64 -6.29 10.34
CA PHE A 409 33.06 -7.25 11.35
C PHE A 409 34.54 -7.65 11.24
#